data_eaf21f43930206846873279b0def42fc
#
_entry.id   eaf21f43930206846873279b0def42fc
#
_cell.length_a   1.000
_cell.length_b   1.000
_cell.length_c   1.000
_cell.angle_alpha   90.00
_cell.angle_beta   90.00
_cell.angle_gamma   90.00
#
_symmetry.space_group_name_H-M   'P 1'
#
loop_
_entity.id
_entity.type
_entity.pdbx_description
1 polymer ?
#
loop_
_entity_poly.entity_id
_entity_poly.type
_entity_poly.pdbx_seq_one_letter_code
_entity_poly.pdbx_strand_id
1 'polypeptide(L)'
;MDPVLLHGEAEGYVKSLEKLPLKDVGSPRWFRQHEYIEKLNMQAILNASATQEEFVQELFVSFGKIPTLVHEMILIEVWKQNVFPILCQLQDFTPKGTFPLYMVIHHEATVINLLETIMFHQDCCESAEEAILDLVDYCHRKLTLLAGKSARGGTPTGDRITHTPDANQSSLQELQNQSASLEFDISLKALSVLRYITGHVESLSVSVLSRLLRTHNMPCVLVQLVQYCPWSRYTAGTSLEKYTDGKWQVVAPHDQVKMTQQDGQLWIAMLNLLLKPECQGKYDYNNFNKSQLHKLQGFLTEVLIDQLPVLGELQRFLSQLALTDPAPPKKDLILEQIPEMWSNIMDANSGKWKAIAKHQVKTAFNPSESDLREQAQRLSQTYNLDLLESLIPEKPKCGSCGAEATKRCSRCQGEWYCNRECQVKNWPKHKPACELMAEATEKLQKELNISA
;
A
#
# COMPACT_ATOMS: atom_id res chain seq x y z
N MET A 1 -15.47 1.51 20.55
CA MET A 1 -15.03 2.49 19.53
C MET A 1 -16.23 2.72 18.64
N ASP A 2 -16.57 3.97 18.38
CA ASP A 2 -17.66 4.27 17.46
C ASP A 2 -17.25 3.88 16.03
N PRO A 3 -18.15 3.27 15.23
CA PRO A 3 -17.84 2.91 13.86
C PRO A 3 -17.59 4.15 13.00
N VAL A 4 -16.66 4.07 12.06
CA VAL A 4 -16.47 5.12 11.04
C VAL A 4 -17.65 5.15 10.08
N LEU A 5 -18.17 3.95 9.77
CA LEU A 5 -19.31 3.74 8.89
C LEU A 5 -20.30 2.78 9.53
N LEU A 6 -21.57 3.10 9.40
CA LEU A 6 -22.62 2.13 9.65
C LEU A 6 -22.71 1.14 8.49
N HIS A 7 -23.19 -0.09 8.77
CA HIS A 7 -23.31 -1.14 7.75
C HIS A 7 -24.07 -0.67 6.49
N GLY A 8 -25.20 0.03 6.64
CA GLY A 8 -25.99 0.52 5.51
C GLY A 8 -25.29 1.61 4.67
N GLU A 9 -24.46 2.43 5.29
CA GLU A 9 -23.63 3.43 4.59
C GLU A 9 -22.53 2.74 3.78
N ALA A 10 -21.82 1.78 4.41
CA ALA A 10 -20.80 0.99 3.75
C ALA A 10 -21.36 0.21 2.56
N GLU A 11 -22.56 -0.38 2.70
CA GLU A 11 -23.28 -1.05 1.62
C GLU A 11 -23.53 -0.10 0.45
N GLY A 12 -24.03 1.11 0.71
CA GLY A 12 -24.25 2.15 -0.30
C GLY A 12 -22.95 2.53 -1.02
N TYR A 13 -21.85 2.68 -0.30
CA TYR A 13 -20.55 3.02 -0.88
C TYR A 13 -20.01 1.89 -1.75
N VAL A 14 -20.00 0.64 -1.27
CA VAL A 14 -19.53 -0.52 -2.04
C VAL A 14 -20.33 -0.69 -3.32
N LYS A 15 -21.64 -0.60 -3.27
CA LYS A 15 -22.53 -0.69 -4.46
C LYS A 15 -22.18 0.37 -5.52
N SER A 16 -21.86 1.59 -5.10
CA SER A 16 -21.60 2.72 -5.98
C SER A 16 -20.22 2.71 -6.64
N LEU A 17 -19.29 1.85 -6.17
CA LEU A 17 -17.96 1.76 -6.77
C LEU A 17 -18.03 1.29 -8.23
N GLU A 18 -17.27 1.95 -9.08
CA GLU A 18 -17.22 1.67 -10.52
C GLU A 18 -15.81 1.83 -11.09
N LYS A 19 -15.55 1.20 -12.23
CA LYS A 19 -14.27 1.33 -12.94
C LYS A 19 -14.26 2.65 -13.72
N LEU A 20 -13.50 3.62 -13.24
CA LEU A 20 -13.38 4.92 -13.89
C LEU A 20 -12.25 4.93 -14.93
N PRO A 21 -12.38 5.70 -16.03
CA PRO A 21 -11.31 5.83 -17.00
C PRO A 21 -10.19 6.74 -16.50
N LEU A 22 -8.96 6.53 -17.00
CA LEU A 22 -7.75 7.25 -16.57
C LEU A 22 -7.86 8.78 -16.67
N LYS A 23 -8.57 9.27 -17.69
CA LYS A 23 -8.78 10.72 -17.90
C LYS A 23 -9.57 11.39 -16.76
N ASP A 24 -10.37 10.61 -16.03
CA ASP A 24 -11.24 11.11 -14.97
C ASP A 24 -10.53 11.11 -13.57
N VAL A 25 -9.29 10.62 -13.49
CA VAL A 25 -8.48 10.70 -12.27
C VAL A 25 -8.33 12.15 -11.83
N GLY A 26 -8.69 12.43 -10.57
CA GLY A 26 -8.73 13.78 -10.00
C GLY A 26 -10.01 14.56 -10.29
N SER A 27 -10.98 14.03 -11.05
CA SER A 27 -12.28 14.65 -11.24
C SER A 27 -13.12 14.60 -9.95
N PRO A 28 -14.17 15.43 -9.81
CA PRO A 28 -15.06 15.39 -8.64
C PRO A 28 -15.72 14.02 -8.42
N ARG A 29 -16.01 13.28 -9.51
CA ARG A 29 -16.55 11.92 -9.45
C ARG A 29 -15.52 10.95 -8.91
N TRP A 30 -14.26 11.05 -9.35
CA TRP A 30 -13.17 10.23 -8.87
C TRP A 30 -12.84 10.52 -7.40
N PHE A 31 -12.80 11.80 -6.98
CA PHE A 31 -12.58 12.17 -5.58
C PHE A 31 -13.67 11.64 -4.65
N ARG A 32 -14.92 11.62 -5.10
CA ARG A 32 -16.02 11.02 -4.33
C ARG A 32 -15.80 9.52 -4.12
N GLN A 33 -15.39 8.79 -5.15
CA GLN A 33 -15.06 7.36 -5.05
C GLN A 33 -13.84 7.14 -4.14
N HIS A 34 -12.82 7.99 -4.25
CA HIS A 34 -11.67 7.98 -3.34
C HIS A 34 -12.10 8.13 -1.88
N GLU A 35 -12.95 9.10 -1.56
CA GLU A 35 -13.49 9.31 -0.20
C GLU A 35 -14.26 8.06 0.31
N TYR A 36 -15.02 7.39 -0.54
CA TYR A 36 -15.71 6.15 -0.16
C TYR A 36 -14.71 5.03 0.16
N ILE A 37 -13.71 4.85 -0.67
CA ILE A 37 -12.67 3.83 -0.46
C ILE A 37 -11.85 4.12 0.80
N GLU A 38 -11.54 5.39 1.10
CA GLU A 38 -10.87 5.79 2.35
C GLU A 38 -11.69 5.41 3.59
N LYS A 39 -12.98 5.73 3.60
CA LYS A 39 -13.87 5.38 4.72
C LYS A 39 -14.03 3.87 4.88
N LEU A 40 -14.17 3.14 3.76
CA LEU A 40 -14.24 1.68 3.77
C LEU A 40 -12.93 1.07 4.29
N ASN A 41 -11.79 1.61 3.89
CA ASN A 41 -10.48 1.19 4.39
C ASN A 41 -10.34 1.39 5.90
N MET A 42 -10.69 2.58 6.40
CA MET A 42 -10.66 2.86 7.84
C MET A 42 -11.58 1.91 8.62
N GLN A 43 -12.80 1.67 8.13
CA GLN A 43 -13.75 0.76 8.78
C GLN A 43 -13.25 -0.69 8.76
N ALA A 44 -12.68 -1.16 7.66
CA ALA A 44 -12.12 -2.50 7.57
C ALA A 44 -10.97 -2.72 8.58
N ILE A 45 -10.08 -1.74 8.72
CA ILE A 45 -8.99 -1.79 9.71
C ILE A 45 -9.55 -1.83 11.14
N LEU A 46 -10.57 -1.03 11.44
CA LEU A 46 -11.20 -1.02 12.76
C LEU A 46 -11.83 -2.38 13.08
N ASN A 47 -12.58 -2.96 12.14
CA ASN A 47 -13.20 -4.26 12.31
C ASN A 47 -12.15 -5.35 12.59
N ALA A 48 -11.08 -5.39 11.77
CA ALA A 48 -10.01 -6.37 11.92
C ALA A 48 -9.23 -6.21 13.24
N SER A 49 -8.91 -4.96 13.64
CA SER A 49 -8.14 -4.70 14.87
C SER A 49 -8.94 -4.89 16.15
N ALA A 50 -10.26 -4.66 16.12
CA ALA A 50 -11.14 -4.83 17.28
C ALA A 50 -11.76 -6.22 17.36
N THR A 51 -11.41 -7.17 16.48
CA THR A 51 -12.03 -8.50 16.37
C THR A 51 -13.57 -8.43 16.30
N GLN A 52 -14.07 -7.42 15.59
CA GLN A 52 -15.49 -7.21 15.33
C GLN A 52 -15.91 -7.89 14.02
N GLU A 53 -17.22 -7.95 13.78
CA GLU A 53 -17.78 -8.42 12.50
C GLU A 53 -17.19 -7.64 11.31
N GLU A 54 -16.55 -8.34 10.38
CA GLU A 54 -15.84 -7.75 9.24
C GLU A 54 -16.79 -7.52 8.05
N PHE A 55 -17.88 -6.77 8.28
CA PHE A 55 -18.92 -6.56 7.30
C PHE A 55 -18.45 -5.86 6.00
N VAL A 56 -17.36 -5.09 6.05
CA VAL A 56 -16.79 -4.46 4.83
C VAL A 56 -16.32 -5.53 3.86
N GLN A 57 -15.61 -6.53 4.33
CA GLN A 57 -15.17 -7.68 3.55
C GLN A 57 -16.37 -8.43 2.94
N GLU A 58 -17.39 -8.73 3.73
CA GLU A 58 -18.61 -9.42 3.28
C GLU A 58 -19.34 -8.63 2.18
N LEU A 59 -19.41 -7.30 2.29
CA LEU A 59 -20.02 -6.44 1.28
C LEU A 59 -19.25 -6.47 -0.05
N PHE A 60 -17.89 -6.46 -0.02
CA PHE A 60 -17.10 -6.56 -1.24
C PHE A 60 -17.30 -7.89 -1.96
N VAL A 61 -17.41 -8.98 -1.22
CA VAL A 61 -17.73 -10.31 -1.76
C VAL A 61 -19.16 -10.33 -2.31
N SER A 62 -20.14 -9.90 -1.53
CA SER A 62 -21.57 -9.95 -1.90
C SER A 62 -21.91 -9.14 -3.16
N PHE A 63 -21.22 -8.01 -3.36
CA PHE A 63 -21.45 -7.14 -4.53
C PHE A 63 -20.43 -7.35 -5.66
N GLY A 64 -19.49 -8.31 -5.53
CA GLY A 64 -18.49 -8.61 -6.55
C GLY A 64 -17.62 -7.40 -6.89
N LYS A 65 -17.22 -6.57 -5.90
CA LYS A 65 -16.51 -5.31 -6.13
C LYS A 65 -15.00 -5.38 -5.96
N ILE A 66 -14.44 -6.55 -5.62
CA ILE A 66 -12.98 -6.74 -5.55
C ILE A 66 -12.30 -6.46 -6.90
N PRO A 67 -12.82 -6.90 -8.07
CA PRO A 67 -12.27 -6.52 -9.37
C PRO A 67 -12.25 -5.00 -9.63
N THR A 68 -13.16 -4.25 -9.01
CA THR A 68 -13.17 -2.78 -9.10
C THR A 68 -12.02 -2.18 -8.30
N LEU A 69 -11.73 -2.68 -7.10
CA LEU A 69 -10.56 -2.24 -6.31
C LEU A 69 -9.25 -2.54 -7.03
N VAL A 70 -9.11 -3.74 -7.60
CA VAL A 70 -7.91 -4.10 -8.38
C VAL A 70 -7.74 -3.15 -9.57
N HIS A 71 -8.82 -2.82 -10.27
CA HIS A 71 -8.78 -1.86 -11.38
C HIS A 71 -8.34 -0.47 -10.91
N GLU A 72 -8.92 0.05 -9.82
CA GLU A 72 -8.56 1.37 -9.27
C GLU A 72 -7.06 1.44 -8.89
N MET A 73 -6.54 0.39 -8.27
CA MET A 73 -5.13 0.30 -7.91
C MET A 73 -4.22 0.35 -9.14
N ILE A 74 -4.50 -0.48 -10.15
CA ILE A 74 -3.72 -0.54 -11.39
C ILE A 74 -3.87 0.76 -12.19
N LEU A 75 -5.04 1.40 -12.16
CA LEU A 75 -5.28 2.69 -12.80
C LEU A 75 -4.32 3.76 -12.28
N ILE A 76 -4.15 3.84 -10.96
CA ILE A 76 -3.23 4.81 -10.35
C ILE A 76 -1.78 4.43 -10.56
N GLU A 77 -1.44 3.13 -10.55
CA GLU A 77 -0.11 2.66 -10.94
C GLU A 77 0.26 3.18 -12.34
N VAL A 78 -0.62 2.99 -13.32
CA VAL A 78 -0.43 3.46 -14.71
C VAL A 78 -0.37 4.99 -14.76
N TRP A 79 -1.22 5.69 -14.02
CA TRP A 79 -1.23 7.15 -13.93
C TRP A 79 0.10 7.69 -13.38
N LYS A 80 0.61 7.11 -12.30
CA LYS A 80 1.90 7.47 -11.69
C LYS A 80 3.08 7.25 -12.63
N GLN A 81 3.01 6.22 -13.48
CA GLN A 81 4.08 5.90 -14.43
C GLN A 81 4.07 6.78 -15.67
N ASN A 82 2.89 7.17 -16.20
CA ASN A 82 2.76 7.76 -17.51
C ASN A 82 2.25 9.20 -17.51
N VAL A 83 1.42 9.61 -16.55
CA VAL A 83 0.80 10.94 -16.51
C VAL A 83 1.53 11.85 -15.51
N PHE A 84 1.78 11.38 -14.31
CA PHE A 84 2.40 12.17 -13.25
C PHE A 84 3.77 12.76 -13.62
N PRO A 85 4.70 12.01 -14.28
CA PRO A 85 5.97 12.58 -14.71
C PRO A 85 5.80 13.71 -15.74
N ILE A 86 4.78 13.61 -16.61
CA ILE A 86 4.47 14.66 -17.58
C ILE A 86 3.95 15.90 -16.86
N LEU A 87 3.05 15.74 -15.87
CA LEU A 87 2.55 16.86 -15.06
C LEU A 87 3.69 17.63 -14.39
N CYS A 88 4.67 16.91 -13.83
CA CYS A 88 5.83 17.52 -13.18
C CYS A 88 6.76 18.29 -14.15
N GLN A 89 6.72 17.99 -15.43
CA GLN A 89 7.54 18.62 -16.48
C GLN A 89 6.83 19.71 -17.26
N LEU A 90 5.52 19.94 -17.06
CA LEU A 90 4.78 20.98 -17.75
C LEU A 90 5.25 22.37 -17.27
N GLN A 91 5.82 23.15 -18.18
CA GLN A 91 6.34 24.51 -17.89
C GLN A 91 5.26 25.48 -17.40
N ASP A 92 4.02 25.29 -17.86
CA ASP A 92 2.88 26.15 -17.56
C ASP A 92 2.07 25.68 -16.36
N PHE A 93 2.56 24.65 -15.64
CA PHE A 93 1.86 24.07 -14.51
C PHE A 93 2.59 24.36 -13.19
N THR A 94 2.06 25.34 -12.47
CA THR A 94 2.40 25.58 -11.08
C THR A 94 1.12 25.39 -10.26
N PRO A 95 0.97 24.27 -9.55
CA PRO A 95 -0.26 24.01 -8.80
C PRO A 95 -0.45 25.05 -7.70
N LYS A 96 -1.65 25.66 -7.61
CA LYS A 96 -2.03 26.54 -6.53
C LYS A 96 -2.08 25.83 -5.17
N GLY A 97 -2.27 24.51 -5.19
CA GLY A 97 -2.19 23.60 -4.05
C GLY A 97 -1.80 22.21 -4.51
N THR A 98 -0.92 21.55 -3.77
CA THR A 98 -0.45 20.18 -4.07
C THR A 98 -1.42 19.10 -3.59
N PHE A 99 -2.41 19.50 -2.80
CA PHE A 99 -3.32 18.59 -2.13
C PHE A 99 -4.09 17.64 -3.05
N PRO A 100 -4.70 18.06 -4.18
CA PRO A 100 -5.37 17.13 -5.09
C PRO A 100 -4.42 16.07 -5.68
N LEU A 101 -3.19 16.46 -6.03
CA LEU A 101 -2.17 15.53 -6.52
C LEU A 101 -1.73 14.55 -5.43
N TYR A 102 -1.55 15.06 -4.20
CA TYR A 102 -1.24 14.24 -3.04
C TYR A 102 -2.28 13.12 -2.84
N MET A 103 -3.57 13.45 -2.90
CA MET A 103 -4.65 12.47 -2.77
C MET A 103 -4.61 11.39 -3.85
N VAL A 104 -4.32 11.77 -5.10
CA VAL A 104 -4.19 10.79 -6.19
C VAL A 104 -3.00 9.85 -5.96
N ILE A 105 -1.86 10.38 -5.53
CA ILE A 105 -0.66 9.59 -5.24
C ILE A 105 -0.92 8.60 -4.10
N HIS A 106 -1.63 9.03 -3.07
CA HIS A 106 -1.96 8.20 -1.91
C HIS A 106 -3.05 7.16 -2.18
N HIS A 107 -3.88 7.35 -3.19
CA HIS A 107 -4.99 6.45 -3.48
C HIS A 107 -4.56 4.99 -3.70
N GLU A 108 -3.45 4.77 -4.41
CA GLU A 108 -2.90 3.41 -4.58
C GLU A 108 -2.55 2.77 -3.24
N ALA A 109 -1.95 3.53 -2.32
CA ALA A 109 -1.61 3.05 -0.98
C ALA A 109 -2.86 2.72 -0.15
N THR A 110 -3.92 3.51 -0.27
CA THR A 110 -5.22 3.23 0.38
C THR A 110 -5.84 1.96 -0.16
N VAL A 111 -5.88 1.80 -1.48
CA VAL A 111 -6.50 0.61 -2.10
C VAL A 111 -5.73 -0.66 -1.77
N ILE A 112 -4.38 -0.65 -1.84
CA ILE A 112 -3.60 -1.83 -1.47
C ILE A 112 -3.73 -2.15 0.02
N ASN A 113 -3.88 -1.16 0.89
CA ASN A 113 -4.13 -1.35 2.31
C ASN A 113 -5.50 -2.01 2.57
N LEU A 114 -6.55 -1.56 1.88
CA LEU A 114 -7.86 -2.20 1.95
C LEU A 114 -7.79 -3.64 1.42
N LEU A 115 -7.14 -3.87 0.29
CA LEU A 115 -6.92 -5.22 -0.24
C LEU A 115 -6.12 -6.09 0.72
N GLU A 116 -5.06 -5.58 1.35
CA GLU A 116 -4.31 -6.31 2.37
C GLU A 116 -5.22 -6.76 3.52
N THR A 117 -6.14 -5.90 3.95
CA THR A 117 -7.07 -6.22 5.04
C THR A 117 -8.08 -7.30 4.63
N ILE A 118 -8.74 -7.16 3.47
CA ILE A 118 -9.83 -8.06 3.08
C ILE A 118 -9.36 -9.37 2.44
N MET A 119 -8.23 -9.37 1.70
CA MET A 119 -7.73 -10.57 1.00
C MET A 119 -7.14 -11.64 1.94
N PHE A 120 -7.06 -11.35 3.24
CA PHE A 120 -6.80 -12.36 4.26
C PHE A 120 -7.84 -13.49 4.24
N HIS A 121 -9.07 -13.17 3.85
CA HIS A 121 -10.19 -14.10 3.76
C HIS A 121 -10.22 -14.82 2.40
N GLN A 122 -10.44 -16.13 2.43
CA GLN A 122 -10.50 -16.98 1.23
C GLN A 122 -11.57 -16.52 0.25
N ASP A 123 -12.76 -16.19 0.76
CA ASP A 123 -13.92 -15.74 -0.05
C ASP A 123 -13.58 -14.50 -0.88
N CYS A 124 -12.73 -13.61 -0.37
CA CYS A 124 -12.25 -12.45 -1.11
C CYS A 124 -11.31 -12.84 -2.25
N CYS A 125 -10.41 -13.81 -2.00
CA CYS A 125 -9.52 -14.31 -3.05
C CYS A 125 -10.33 -14.96 -4.18
N GLU A 126 -11.36 -15.73 -3.87
CA GLU A 126 -12.25 -16.36 -4.83
C GLU A 126 -13.13 -15.35 -5.56
N SER A 127 -13.69 -14.38 -4.85
CA SER A 127 -14.53 -13.30 -5.40
C SER A 127 -13.78 -12.31 -6.29
N ALA A 128 -12.45 -12.33 -6.28
CA ALA A 128 -11.65 -11.57 -7.22
C ALA A 128 -11.76 -12.10 -8.66
N GLU A 129 -12.23 -13.35 -8.83
CA GLU A 129 -12.43 -14.03 -10.14
C GLU A 129 -11.18 -13.90 -11.04
N GLU A 130 -11.34 -13.39 -12.28
CA GLU A 130 -10.22 -13.21 -13.21
C GLU A 130 -9.26 -12.10 -12.79
N ALA A 131 -9.73 -11.09 -12.02
CA ALA A 131 -8.91 -9.99 -11.52
C ALA A 131 -7.80 -10.45 -10.56
N ILE A 132 -7.88 -11.68 -10.03
CA ILE A 132 -6.80 -12.27 -9.24
C ILE A 132 -5.50 -12.40 -10.05
N LEU A 133 -5.58 -12.62 -11.36
CA LEU A 133 -4.42 -12.68 -12.25
C LEU A 133 -3.76 -11.30 -12.39
N ASP A 134 -4.58 -10.25 -12.54
CA ASP A 134 -4.11 -8.87 -12.57
C ASP A 134 -3.45 -8.47 -11.25
N LEU A 135 -4.01 -8.93 -10.13
CA LEU A 135 -3.45 -8.71 -8.79
C LEU A 135 -2.12 -9.44 -8.58
N VAL A 136 -1.99 -10.67 -9.08
CA VAL A 136 -0.70 -11.42 -9.07
C VAL A 136 0.36 -10.68 -9.88
N ASP A 137 0.01 -10.18 -11.06
CA ASP A 137 0.92 -9.40 -11.90
C ASP A 137 1.33 -8.09 -11.25
N TYR A 138 0.39 -7.41 -10.60
CA TYR A 138 0.69 -6.22 -9.82
C TYR A 138 1.68 -6.52 -8.69
N CYS A 139 1.43 -7.56 -7.88
CA CYS A 139 2.36 -7.98 -6.82
C CYS A 139 3.75 -8.32 -7.40
N HIS A 140 3.80 -9.03 -8.52
CA HIS A 140 5.06 -9.35 -9.19
C HIS A 140 5.83 -8.07 -9.60
N ARG A 141 5.17 -7.07 -10.21
CA ARG A 141 5.83 -5.80 -10.58
C ARG A 141 6.39 -5.08 -9.36
N LYS A 142 5.62 -4.97 -8.27
CA LYS A 142 6.04 -4.29 -7.04
C LYS A 142 7.21 -5.01 -6.35
N LEU A 143 7.15 -6.32 -6.23
CA LEU A 143 8.19 -7.11 -5.56
C LEU A 143 9.48 -7.21 -6.39
N THR A 144 9.38 -7.30 -7.72
CA THR A 144 10.54 -7.26 -8.62
C THR A 144 11.23 -5.90 -8.56
N LEU A 145 10.47 -4.80 -8.53
CA LEU A 145 11.02 -3.46 -8.36
C LEU A 145 11.74 -3.30 -7.02
N LEU A 146 11.14 -3.80 -5.94
CA LEU A 146 11.69 -3.78 -4.59
C LEU A 146 13.01 -4.57 -4.52
N ALA A 147 13.03 -5.81 -5.03
CA ALA A 147 14.23 -6.65 -5.09
C ALA A 147 15.34 -6.00 -5.94
N GLY A 148 14.99 -5.44 -7.10
CA GLY A 148 15.92 -4.81 -8.02
C GLY A 148 16.55 -3.52 -7.48
N LYS A 149 15.82 -2.71 -6.70
CA LYS A 149 16.38 -1.53 -6.02
C LYS A 149 17.38 -1.95 -4.95
N SER A 150 17.04 -2.95 -4.15
CA SER A 150 17.91 -3.46 -3.08
C SER A 150 19.18 -4.12 -3.62
N ALA A 151 19.10 -4.87 -4.71
CA ALA A 151 20.24 -5.50 -5.36
C ALA A 151 21.29 -4.50 -5.88
N ARG A 152 20.85 -3.27 -6.23
CA ARG A 152 21.73 -2.19 -6.71
C ARG A 152 22.34 -1.34 -5.59
N GLY A 153 22.16 -1.74 -4.33
CA GLY A 153 22.63 -0.95 -3.19
C GLY A 153 21.86 0.36 -2.99
N GLY A 154 20.71 0.51 -3.66
CA GLY A 154 19.80 1.59 -3.40
C GLY A 154 19.22 1.46 -2.00
N THR A 155 19.37 2.50 -1.19
CA THR A 155 18.65 2.54 0.09
C THR A 155 17.16 2.45 -0.21
N PRO A 156 16.42 1.52 0.43
CA PRO A 156 14.97 1.55 0.38
C PRO A 156 14.54 2.92 0.89
N THR A 157 13.88 3.69 0.07
CA THR A 157 13.42 5.03 0.42
C THR A 157 12.16 4.95 1.27
N GLY A 158 12.26 4.27 2.42
CA GLY A 158 11.30 4.39 3.51
C GLY A 158 11.73 5.44 4.52
N ASP A 159 12.73 6.26 4.19
CA ASP A 159 13.03 7.42 5.00
C ASP A 159 11.85 8.36 4.88
N ARG A 160 11.13 8.55 5.98
CA ARG A 160 10.44 9.83 6.17
C ARG A 160 11.48 10.88 5.84
N ILE A 161 11.26 11.59 4.75
CA ILE A 161 12.00 12.80 4.47
C ILE A 161 11.97 13.53 5.80
N THR A 162 13.12 13.52 6.51
CA THR A 162 13.27 14.43 7.63
C THR A 162 13.03 15.79 7.02
N HIS A 163 11.84 16.33 7.25
CA HIS A 163 11.43 17.64 6.79
C HIS A 163 12.31 18.68 7.46
N THR A 164 13.55 18.75 7.08
CA THR A 164 14.20 20.02 6.91
C THR A 164 13.74 20.48 5.53
N PRO A 165 12.76 21.41 5.45
CA PRO A 165 12.37 21.94 4.16
C PRO A 165 13.63 22.60 3.60
N ASP A 166 14.22 21.96 2.61
CA ASP A 166 15.19 22.64 1.78
C ASP A 166 14.40 23.79 1.15
N ALA A 167 14.71 25.02 1.55
CA ALA A 167 13.96 26.21 1.17
C ALA A 167 13.94 26.44 -0.35
N ASN A 168 14.60 25.59 -1.13
CA ASN A 168 14.74 25.62 -2.58
C ASN A 168 14.02 24.47 -3.31
N GLN A 169 13.36 23.52 -2.61
CA GLN A 169 12.69 22.40 -3.26
C GLN A 169 11.29 22.85 -3.76
N SER A 170 10.98 22.57 -5.02
CA SER A 170 9.63 22.83 -5.54
C SER A 170 8.63 21.86 -4.91
N SER A 171 7.38 22.31 -4.71
CA SER A 171 6.30 21.49 -4.17
C SER A 171 6.01 20.22 -4.99
N LEU A 172 6.28 20.25 -6.31
CA LEU A 172 6.18 19.07 -7.17
C LEU A 172 7.30 18.07 -6.92
N GLN A 173 8.52 18.54 -6.61
CA GLN A 173 9.65 17.66 -6.25
C GLN A 173 9.36 16.95 -4.93
N GLU A 174 8.76 17.64 -3.97
CA GLU A 174 8.33 17.04 -2.70
C GLU A 174 7.30 15.91 -2.95
N LEU A 175 6.31 16.14 -3.81
CA LEU A 175 5.34 15.11 -4.20
C LEU A 175 5.99 13.90 -4.89
N GLN A 176 7.02 14.11 -5.72
CA GLN A 176 7.78 13.01 -6.33
C GLN A 176 8.50 12.17 -5.29
N ASN A 177 9.10 12.82 -4.29
CA ASN A 177 9.77 12.13 -3.19
C ASN A 177 8.77 11.35 -2.32
N GLN A 178 7.61 11.94 -2.02
CA GLN A 178 6.53 11.26 -1.30
C GLN A 178 6.01 10.05 -2.08
N SER A 179 5.80 10.18 -3.39
CA SER A 179 5.42 9.07 -4.26
C SER A 179 6.45 7.93 -4.22
N ALA A 180 7.75 8.26 -4.25
CA ALA A 180 8.83 7.27 -4.16
C ALA A 180 8.89 6.57 -2.81
N SER A 181 8.59 7.27 -1.71
CA SER A 181 8.50 6.69 -0.37
C SER A 181 7.31 5.73 -0.26
N LEU A 182 6.13 6.13 -0.76
CA LEU A 182 4.94 5.29 -0.78
C LEU A 182 5.12 3.99 -1.56
N GLU A 183 5.93 3.99 -2.63
CA GLU A 183 6.21 2.77 -3.40
C GLU A 183 6.86 1.65 -2.55
N PHE A 184 7.63 2.02 -1.54
CA PHE A 184 8.18 1.05 -0.59
C PHE A 184 7.08 0.41 0.25
N ASP A 185 6.23 1.22 0.88
CA ASP A 185 5.10 0.74 1.70
C ASP A 185 4.11 -0.09 0.88
N ILE A 186 3.78 0.37 -0.33
CA ILE A 186 2.93 -0.35 -1.28
C ILE A 186 3.53 -1.73 -1.60
N SER A 187 4.86 -1.79 -1.83
CA SER A 187 5.54 -3.05 -2.13
C SER A 187 5.51 -4.04 -0.95
N LEU A 188 5.62 -3.54 0.28
CA LEU A 188 5.50 -4.39 1.48
C LEU A 188 4.07 -4.95 1.62
N LYS A 189 3.04 -4.15 1.35
CA LYS A 189 1.65 -4.61 1.35
C LYS A 189 1.35 -5.59 0.22
N ALA A 190 1.96 -5.39 -0.96
CA ALA A 190 1.88 -6.35 -2.06
C ALA A 190 2.46 -7.72 -1.68
N LEU A 191 3.48 -7.78 -0.82
CA LEU A 191 4.00 -9.04 -0.27
C LEU A 191 2.96 -9.75 0.61
N SER A 192 2.27 -9.02 1.47
CA SER A 192 1.19 -9.57 2.30
C SER A 192 0.04 -10.11 1.44
N VAL A 193 -0.39 -9.34 0.44
CA VAL A 193 -1.45 -9.77 -0.50
C VAL A 193 -1.03 -11.03 -1.26
N LEU A 194 0.21 -11.08 -1.77
CA LEU A 194 0.74 -12.28 -2.42
C LEU A 194 0.72 -13.48 -1.46
N ARG A 195 1.11 -13.30 -0.20
CA ARG A 195 1.07 -14.38 0.82
C ARG A 195 -0.35 -14.90 1.00
N TYR A 196 -1.37 -14.02 1.02
CA TYR A 196 -2.76 -14.45 1.15
C TYR A 196 -3.22 -15.22 -0.08
N ILE A 197 -2.93 -14.73 -1.29
CA ILE A 197 -3.23 -15.45 -2.53
C ILE A 197 -2.58 -16.85 -2.54
N THR A 198 -1.31 -16.94 -2.16
CA THR A 198 -0.60 -18.22 -2.10
C THR A 198 -1.14 -19.13 -0.99
N GLY A 199 -1.74 -18.55 0.04
CA GLY A 199 -2.41 -19.29 1.12
C GLY A 199 -3.64 -20.06 0.65
N HIS A 200 -4.30 -19.61 -0.41
CA HIS A 200 -5.57 -20.15 -0.92
C HIS A 200 -5.47 -20.74 -2.33
N VAL A 201 -4.27 -21.14 -2.78
CA VAL A 201 -4.05 -21.65 -4.16
C VAL A 201 -4.85 -22.89 -4.50
N GLU A 202 -5.27 -23.68 -3.52
CA GLU A 202 -6.12 -24.84 -3.70
C GLU A 202 -7.52 -24.52 -4.21
N SER A 203 -8.05 -23.34 -3.90
CA SER A 203 -9.36 -22.88 -4.36
C SER A 203 -9.30 -22.01 -5.62
N LEU A 204 -8.10 -21.63 -6.05
CA LEU A 204 -7.91 -20.74 -7.19
C LEU A 204 -7.71 -21.49 -8.51
N SER A 205 -7.89 -20.79 -9.63
CA SER A 205 -7.76 -21.38 -10.96
C SER A 205 -6.33 -21.83 -11.25
N VAL A 206 -6.21 -22.83 -12.15
CA VAL A 206 -4.89 -23.33 -12.62
C VAL A 206 -4.07 -22.21 -13.29
N SER A 207 -4.73 -21.22 -13.91
CA SER A 207 -4.08 -20.06 -14.50
C SER A 207 -3.30 -19.24 -13.47
N VAL A 208 -3.82 -19.10 -12.24
CA VAL A 208 -3.12 -18.43 -11.13
C VAL A 208 -1.84 -19.15 -10.76
N LEU A 209 -1.90 -20.49 -10.62
CA LEU A 209 -0.73 -21.31 -10.33
C LEU A 209 0.32 -21.22 -11.44
N SER A 210 -0.11 -21.31 -12.70
CA SER A 210 0.78 -21.15 -13.86
C SER A 210 1.43 -19.77 -13.85
N ARG A 211 0.67 -18.73 -13.54
CA ARG A 211 1.18 -17.36 -13.46
C ARG A 211 2.24 -17.22 -12.38
N LEU A 212 1.96 -17.71 -11.17
CA LEU A 212 2.89 -17.64 -10.02
C LEU A 212 4.17 -18.46 -10.26
N LEU A 213 4.05 -19.68 -10.76
CA LEU A 213 5.15 -20.65 -10.77
C LEU A 213 5.94 -20.65 -12.08
N ARG A 214 5.29 -20.45 -13.23
CA ARG A 214 5.92 -20.52 -14.56
C ARG A 214 6.22 -19.15 -15.13
N THR A 215 5.21 -18.31 -15.24
CA THR A 215 5.35 -17.01 -15.90
C THR A 215 6.22 -16.07 -15.10
N HIS A 216 5.96 -15.92 -13.81
CA HIS A 216 6.68 -14.99 -12.92
C HIS A 216 7.79 -15.64 -12.11
N ASN A 217 7.81 -16.97 -12.02
CA ASN A 217 8.78 -17.68 -11.19
C ASN A 217 8.91 -17.04 -9.81
N MET A 218 7.76 -16.84 -9.15
CA MET A 218 7.69 -16.13 -7.86
C MET A 218 8.62 -16.71 -6.79
N PRO A 219 8.86 -18.05 -6.70
CA PRO A 219 9.84 -18.57 -5.78
C PRO A 219 11.23 -17.90 -5.90
N CYS A 220 11.71 -17.67 -7.13
CA CYS A 220 12.99 -16.99 -7.36
C CYS A 220 12.97 -15.50 -6.98
N VAL A 221 11.85 -14.81 -7.18
CA VAL A 221 11.69 -13.42 -6.73
C VAL A 221 11.74 -13.35 -5.19
N LEU A 222 11.06 -14.28 -4.52
CA LEU A 222 11.08 -14.35 -3.05
C LEU A 222 12.48 -14.72 -2.51
N VAL A 223 13.23 -15.58 -3.18
CA VAL A 223 14.67 -15.85 -2.83
C VAL A 223 15.48 -14.56 -2.86
N GLN A 224 15.30 -13.71 -3.86
CA GLN A 224 15.99 -12.42 -3.92
C GLN A 224 15.63 -11.51 -2.74
N LEU A 225 14.33 -11.49 -2.36
CA LEU A 225 13.89 -10.71 -1.20
C LEU A 225 14.46 -11.24 0.12
N VAL A 226 14.65 -12.58 0.27
CA VAL A 226 15.36 -13.15 1.42
C VAL A 226 16.82 -12.68 1.43
N GLN A 227 17.49 -12.71 0.27
CA GLN A 227 18.91 -12.36 0.17
C GLN A 227 19.19 -10.88 0.47
N TYR A 228 18.34 -9.98 -0.02
CA TYR A 228 18.56 -8.55 0.08
C TYR A 228 17.86 -7.90 1.26
N CYS A 229 16.83 -8.54 1.82
CA CYS A 229 16.02 -8.09 2.96
C CYS A 229 15.74 -6.56 2.94
N PRO A 230 14.92 -6.05 1.99
CA PRO A 230 14.75 -4.61 1.76
C PRO A 230 14.26 -3.80 2.95
N TRP A 231 13.67 -4.45 3.95
CA TRP A 231 13.19 -3.86 5.21
C TRP A 231 14.19 -3.95 6.37
N SER A 232 15.45 -4.21 6.05
CA SER A 232 16.57 -4.23 7.01
C SER A 232 17.78 -3.54 6.41
N ARG A 233 18.42 -2.63 7.15
CA ARG A 233 19.60 -1.88 6.66
C ARG A 233 20.56 -1.57 7.79
N TYR A 234 21.84 -1.37 7.44
CA TYR A 234 22.83 -0.86 8.35
C TYR A 234 23.05 0.64 8.11
N THR A 235 22.94 1.45 9.16
CA THR A 235 23.31 2.86 9.12
C THR A 235 24.82 3.06 9.30
N ALA A 236 25.34 4.22 8.85
CA ALA A 236 26.76 4.57 8.93
C ALA A 236 27.27 4.47 10.37
N GLY A 237 27.89 3.36 10.73
CA GLY A 237 28.50 3.16 12.04
C GLY A 237 28.16 1.86 12.74
N THR A 238 27.39 0.93 12.17
CA THR A 238 27.13 -0.43 12.73
C THR A 238 25.74 -0.69 13.33
N SER A 239 24.84 0.29 13.39
CA SER A 239 23.49 0.05 13.93
C SER A 239 22.60 -0.59 12.87
N LEU A 240 21.98 -1.72 13.22
CA LEU A 240 20.95 -2.35 12.39
C LEU A 240 19.62 -1.63 12.60
N GLU A 241 19.00 -1.20 11.50
CA GLU A 241 17.61 -0.71 11.47
C GLU A 241 16.73 -1.69 10.75
N LYS A 242 15.52 -1.90 11.27
CA LYS A 242 14.45 -2.65 10.63
C LYS A 242 13.22 -1.78 10.45
N TYR A 243 12.52 -2.02 9.34
CA TYR A 243 11.27 -1.33 9.06
C TYR A 243 10.12 -2.05 9.75
N THR A 244 9.56 -1.43 10.78
CA THR A 244 8.45 -1.96 11.58
C THR A 244 7.45 -0.85 11.85
N ASP A 245 6.16 -1.15 11.81
CA ASP A 245 5.08 -0.19 12.06
C ASP A 245 5.17 1.10 11.22
N GLY A 246 5.52 0.94 9.93
CA GLY A 246 5.59 2.05 8.97
C GLY A 246 6.81 2.97 9.14
N LYS A 247 7.85 2.54 9.87
CA LYS A 247 9.07 3.35 10.08
C LYS A 247 10.32 2.52 10.30
N TRP A 248 11.47 3.16 10.04
CA TRP A 248 12.77 2.60 10.37
C TRP A 248 13.07 2.78 11.86
N GLN A 249 13.41 1.68 12.53
CA GLN A 249 13.74 1.65 13.95
C GLN A 249 15.08 0.97 14.18
N VAL A 250 15.92 1.58 15.00
CA VAL A 250 17.19 0.97 15.45
C VAL A 250 16.85 -0.22 16.34
N VAL A 251 17.44 -1.37 16.02
CA VAL A 251 17.16 -2.63 16.72
C VAL A 251 18.25 -2.90 17.76
N ALA A 252 17.84 -3.22 18.97
CA ALA A 252 18.75 -3.60 20.04
C ALA A 252 19.52 -4.91 19.67
N PRO A 253 20.78 -5.10 20.14
CA PRO A 253 21.58 -6.26 19.77
C PRO A 253 20.91 -7.62 19.98
N HIS A 254 20.12 -7.76 21.04
CA HIS A 254 19.40 -9.00 21.35
C HIS A 254 18.17 -9.25 20.47
N ASP A 255 17.64 -8.20 19.82
CA ASP A 255 16.47 -8.30 18.93
C ASP A 255 16.86 -8.37 17.43
N GLN A 256 18.14 -8.31 17.11
CA GLN A 256 18.60 -8.32 15.71
C GLN A 256 18.18 -9.57 14.93
N VAL A 257 18.11 -10.70 15.61
CA VAL A 257 17.70 -12.00 15.05
C VAL A 257 16.17 -12.20 15.04
N LYS A 258 15.41 -11.26 15.62
CA LYS A 258 13.95 -11.33 15.70
C LYS A 258 13.34 -11.07 14.34
N MET A 259 12.39 -11.94 13.94
CA MET A 259 11.66 -11.77 12.67
C MET A 259 10.78 -10.52 12.70
N THR A 260 10.74 -9.83 11.56
CA THR A 260 9.73 -8.79 11.29
C THR A 260 8.46 -9.43 10.74
N GLN A 261 7.38 -8.64 10.68
CA GLN A 261 6.15 -9.07 10.01
C GLN A 261 6.42 -9.43 8.53
N GLN A 262 7.24 -8.64 7.84
CA GLN A 262 7.59 -8.84 6.44
C GLN A 262 8.37 -10.15 6.23
N ASP A 263 9.29 -10.48 7.14
CA ASP A 263 9.99 -11.78 7.14
C ASP A 263 8.96 -12.92 7.24
N GLY A 264 8.01 -12.81 8.15
CA GLY A 264 6.93 -13.80 8.32
C GLY A 264 6.10 -13.97 7.04
N GLN A 265 5.66 -12.87 6.43
CA GLN A 265 4.88 -12.91 5.18
C GLN A 265 5.68 -13.56 4.05
N LEU A 266 6.97 -13.20 3.91
CA LEU A 266 7.86 -13.75 2.90
C LEU A 266 8.05 -15.26 3.04
N TRP A 267 8.39 -15.73 4.25
CA TRP A 267 8.63 -17.14 4.50
C TRP A 267 7.37 -17.99 4.34
N ILE A 268 6.20 -17.49 4.77
CA ILE A 268 4.93 -18.21 4.59
C ILE A 268 4.55 -18.29 3.10
N ALA A 269 4.73 -17.21 2.33
CA ALA A 269 4.51 -17.25 0.88
C ALA A 269 5.43 -18.27 0.21
N MET A 270 6.70 -18.35 0.59
CA MET A 270 7.66 -19.32 0.12
C MET A 270 7.22 -20.76 0.44
N LEU A 271 6.79 -21.01 1.67
CA LEU A 271 6.27 -22.33 2.10
C LEU A 271 5.07 -22.74 1.26
N ASN A 272 4.12 -21.82 1.06
CA ASN A 272 2.92 -22.10 0.25
C ASN A 272 3.28 -22.51 -1.19
N LEU A 273 4.22 -21.79 -1.82
CA LEU A 273 4.62 -22.05 -3.20
C LEU A 273 5.48 -23.32 -3.39
N LEU A 274 6.21 -23.73 -2.35
CA LEU A 274 7.14 -24.87 -2.45
C LEU A 274 6.60 -26.16 -1.82
N LEU A 275 5.78 -26.07 -0.77
CA LEU A 275 5.35 -27.23 -0.01
C LEU A 275 3.89 -27.64 -0.25
N LYS A 276 3.02 -26.74 -0.74
CA LYS A 276 1.65 -27.14 -1.06
C LYS A 276 1.62 -28.14 -2.22
N PRO A 277 0.84 -29.23 -2.12
CA PRO A 277 0.77 -30.28 -3.16
C PRO A 277 0.41 -29.72 -4.54
N GLU A 278 -0.49 -28.74 -4.60
CA GLU A 278 -0.94 -28.08 -5.83
C GLU A 278 0.22 -27.39 -6.58
N CYS A 279 1.21 -26.91 -5.82
CA CYS A 279 2.38 -26.21 -6.37
C CYS A 279 3.51 -27.15 -6.73
N GLN A 280 3.77 -28.18 -5.91
CA GLN A 280 4.92 -29.07 -6.07
C GLN A 280 4.95 -29.79 -7.43
N GLY A 281 3.80 -30.24 -7.92
CA GLY A 281 3.68 -30.93 -9.22
C GLY A 281 3.74 -29.99 -10.43
N LYS A 282 3.74 -28.67 -10.23
CA LYS A 282 3.66 -27.66 -11.31
C LYS A 282 4.90 -26.77 -11.41
N TYR A 283 5.70 -26.68 -10.34
CA TYR A 283 6.95 -25.93 -10.37
C TYR A 283 8.07 -26.71 -11.04
N ASP A 284 8.82 -26.06 -11.91
CA ASP A 284 9.95 -26.67 -12.62
C ASP A 284 11.23 -26.52 -11.78
N TYR A 285 11.67 -27.63 -11.20
CA TYR A 285 12.92 -27.71 -10.43
C TYR A 285 14.13 -27.93 -11.34
N ASN A 286 14.25 -27.15 -12.42
CA ASN A 286 15.43 -27.15 -13.28
C ASN A 286 16.68 -26.68 -12.52
N ASN A 287 17.88 -26.86 -13.12
CA ASN A 287 19.15 -26.53 -12.48
C ASN A 287 19.23 -25.09 -11.99
N PHE A 288 18.69 -24.13 -12.74
CA PHE A 288 18.67 -22.73 -12.33
C PHE A 288 17.80 -22.53 -11.08
N ASN A 289 16.56 -22.97 -11.11
CA ASN A 289 15.65 -22.82 -10.00
C ASN A 289 16.14 -23.53 -8.74
N LYS A 290 16.67 -24.76 -8.87
CA LYS A 290 17.32 -25.47 -7.77
C LYS A 290 18.48 -24.66 -7.17
N SER A 291 19.35 -24.10 -8.01
CA SER A 291 20.48 -23.30 -7.54
C SER A 291 20.03 -22.04 -6.78
N GLN A 292 18.94 -21.41 -7.20
CA GLN A 292 18.37 -20.26 -6.47
C GLN A 292 17.79 -20.70 -5.12
N LEU A 293 17.00 -21.77 -5.09
CA LEU A 293 16.39 -22.27 -3.87
C LEU A 293 17.41 -22.73 -2.84
N HIS A 294 18.53 -23.35 -3.27
CA HIS A 294 19.58 -23.77 -2.34
C HIS A 294 20.23 -22.60 -1.56
N LYS A 295 20.17 -21.38 -2.07
CA LYS A 295 20.65 -20.20 -1.34
C LYS A 295 19.88 -19.99 -0.03
N LEU A 296 18.64 -20.43 0.05
CA LEU A 296 17.80 -20.32 1.24
C LEU A 296 18.39 -21.09 2.43
N GLN A 297 19.15 -22.19 2.20
CA GLN A 297 19.74 -22.98 3.26
C GLN A 297 20.64 -22.15 4.19
N GLY A 298 21.34 -21.16 3.64
CA GLY A 298 22.19 -20.27 4.43
C GLY A 298 21.41 -19.31 5.36
N PHE A 299 20.10 -19.14 5.14
CA PHE A 299 19.24 -18.26 5.93
C PHE A 299 18.38 -19.04 6.93
N LEU A 300 18.19 -20.35 6.75
CA LEU A 300 17.39 -21.23 7.63
C LEU A 300 18.22 -21.62 8.88
N THR A 301 18.44 -20.64 9.76
CA THR A 301 19.13 -20.86 11.02
C THR A 301 18.21 -21.46 12.09
N GLU A 302 18.77 -22.11 13.12
CA GLU A 302 17.97 -22.62 14.25
C GLU A 302 17.12 -21.52 14.89
N VAL A 303 17.69 -20.33 15.08
CA VAL A 303 16.99 -19.17 15.65
C VAL A 303 15.78 -18.73 14.81
N LEU A 304 15.87 -18.84 13.49
CA LEU A 304 14.76 -18.53 12.59
C LEU A 304 13.67 -19.64 12.67
N ILE A 305 14.10 -20.89 12.71
CA ILE A 305 13.21 -22.06 12.83
C ILE A 305 12.49 -22.06 14.17
N ASP A 306 13.16 -21.67 15.27
CA ASP A 306 12.52 -21.55 16.58
C ASP A 306 11.37 -20.52 16.59
N GLN A 307 11.50 -19.43 15.83
CA GLN A 307 10.47 -18.40 15.68
C GLN A 307 9.32 -18.84 14.74
N LEU A 308 9.63 -19.65 13.71
CA LEU A 308 8.66 -20.17 12.74
C LEU A 308 8.93 -21.66 12.51
N PRO A 309 8.45 -22.57 13.37
CA PRO A 309 8.82 -23.99 13.34
C PRO A 309 8.51 -24.72 12.04
N VAL A 310 7.51 -24.27 11.27
CA VAL A 310 7.15 -24.85 9.97
C VAL A 310 8.29 -24.74 8.94
N LEU A 311 9.26 -23.82 9.14
CA LEU A 311 10.47 -23.72 8.30
C LEU A 311 11.37 -24.95 8.37
N GLY A 312 11.26 -25.77 9.43
CA GLY A 312 11.92 -27.08 9.49
C GLY A 312 11.48 -28.04 8.38
N GLU A 313 10.26 -27.90 7.90
CA GLU A 313 9.78 -28.68 6.74
C GLU A 313 10.44 -28.19 5.43
N LEU A 314 10.57 -26.87 5.28
CA LEU A 314 11.28 -26.30 4.13
C LEU A 314 12.76 -26.71 4.13
N GLN A 315 13.42 -26.70 5.29
CA GLN A 315 14.81 -27.12 5.41
C GLN A 315 14.99 -28.59 4.96
N ARG A 316 14.10 -29.49 5.42
CA ARG A 316 14.08 -30.89 5.01
C ARG A 316 13.84 -31.04 3.49
N PHE A 317 12.85 -30.32 2.96
CA PHE A 317 12.54 -30.30 1.54
C PHE A 317 13.76 -29.86 0.70
N LEU A 318 14.42 -28.78 1.06
CA LEU A 318 15.61 -28.28 0.35
C LEU A 318 16.78 -29.27 0.42
N SER A 319 16.95 -29.96 1.56
CA SER A 319 17.97 -30.99 1.71
C SER A 319 17.67 -32.22 0.81
N GLN A 320 16.42 -32.62 0.71
CA GLN A 320 16.01 -33.67 -0.21
C GLN A 320 16.17 -33.26 -1.68
N LEU A 321 15.80 -32.00 -2.01
CA LEU A 321 15.92 -31.44 -3.35
C LEU A 321 17.40 -31.41 -3.83
N ALA A 322 18.34 -31.29 -2.91
CA ALA A 322 19.77 -31.35 -3.21
C ALA A 322 20.23 -32.74 -3.68
N LEU A 323 19.55 -33.79 -3.23
CA LEU A 323 19.90 -35.17 -3.48
C LEU A 323 19.08 -35.80 -4.63
N THR A 324 18.01 -35.15 -5.06
CA THR A 324 17.07 -35.69 -6.05
C THR A 324 16.93 -34.76 -7.24
N ASP A 325 16.62 -35.31 -8.40
CA ASP A 325 16.18 -34.58 -9.57
C ASP A 325 14.69 -34.87 -9.82
N PRO A 326 13.79 -34.00 -9.31
CA PRO A 326 12.36 -34.16 -9.55
C PRO A 326 12.07 -34.12 -11.03
N ALA A 327 11.14 -34.98 -11.47
CA ALA A 327 10.69 -34.97 -12.84
C ALA A 327 10.13 -33.60 -13.24
N PRO A 328 10.41 -33.12 -14.44
CA PRO A 328 9.84 -31.83 -14.88
C PRO A 328 8.31 -31.93 -14.89
N PRO A 329 7.61 -30.84 -14.61
CA PRO A 329 6.17 -30.81 -14.58
C PRO A 329 5.59 -31.23 -15.95
N LYS A 330 4.53 -31.99 -15.92
CA LYS A 330 3.83 -32.37 -17.15
C LYS A 330 3.36 -31.13 -17.89
N LYS A 331 3.61 -31.10 -19.18
CA LYS A 331 3.10 -30.03 -20.06
C LYS A 331 1.69 -30.40 -20.49
N ASP A 332 0.71 -30.10 -19.69
CA ASP A 332 -0.68 -30.22 -20.04
C ASP A 332 -1.06 -29.10 -21.02
N LEU A 333 -1.91 -29.41 -21.99
CA LEU A 333 -2.52 -28.39 -22.84
C LEU A 333 -3.61 -27.69 -22.01
N ILE A 334 -3.28 -26.51 -21.46
CA ILE A 334 -4.20 -25.74 -20.65
C ILE A 334 -4.53 -24.46 -21.41
N LEU A 335 -5.81 -24.10 -21.49
CA LEU A 335 -6.24 -22.78 -21.89
C LEU A 335 -6.03 -21.87 -20.70
N GLU A 336 -4.95 -21.09 -20.72
CA GLU A 336 -4.63 -20.15 -19.64
C GLU A 336 -5.37 -18.83 -19.86
N GLN A 337 -6.03 -18.35 -18.80
CA GLN A 337 -6.49 -16.97 -18.73
C GLN A 337 -5.27 -16.06 -18.46
N ILE A 338 -5.31 -14.87 -19.04
CA ILE A 338 -4.24 -13.86 -18.88
C ILE A 338 -4.81 -12.60 -18.23
N PRO A 339 -4.01 -11.86 -17.46
CA PRO A 339 -4.42 -10.56 -16.93
C PRO A 339 -4.55 -9.54 -18.06
N GLU A 340 -5.58 -8.71 -18.02
CA GLU A 340 -5.89 -7.77 -19.09
C GLU A 340 -5.98 -6.30 -18.62
N MET A 341 -6.17 -6.03 -17.32
CA MET A 341 -6.48 -4.68 -16.83
C MET A 341 -5.37 -3.69 -17.17
N TRP A 342 -4.13 -4.04 -16.88
CA TRP A 342 -2.99 -3.17 -17.12
C TRP A 342 -2.81 -2.86 -18.61
N SER A 343 -2.84 -3.89 -19.47
CA SER A 343 -2.73 -3.73 -20.92
C SER A 343 -3.90 -2.94 -21.50
N ASN A 344 -5.13 -3.22 -21.08
CA ASN A 344 -6.31 -2.48 -21.52
C ASN A 344 -6.24 -0.99 -21.16
N ILE A 345 -5.79 -0.64 -19.95
CA ILE A 345 -5.59 0.75 -19.56
C ILE A 345 -4.48 1.40 -20.39
N MET A 346 -3.37 0.71 -20.61
CA MET A 346 -2.25 1.22 -21.42
C MET A 346 -2.66 1.45 -22.87
N ASP A 347 -3.32 0.49 -23.51
CA ASP A 347 -3.71 0.54 -24.92
C ASP A 347 -4.78 1.62 -25.16
N ALA A 348 -5.78 1.73 -24.28
CA ALA A 348 -6.82 2.74 -24.37
C ALA A 348 -6.27 4.18 -24.32
N ASN A 349 -5.11 4.39 -23.67
CA ASN A 349 -4.52 5.70 -23.42
C ASN A 349 -3.19 5.93 -24.18
N SER A 350 -2.73 4.94 -24.94
CA SER A 350 -1.48 5.02 -25.70
C SER A 350 -1.48 6.25 -26.63
N GLY A 351 -0.38 7.00 -26.63
CA GLY A 351 -0.23 8.23 -27.39
C GLY A 351 -1.01 9.45 -26.88
N LYS A 352 -1.84 9.30 -25.83
CA LYS A 352 -2.70 10.37 -25.29
C LYS A 352 -2.19 10.96 -23.97
N TRP A 353 -1.11 10.49 -23.41
CA TRP A 353 -0.62 10.85 -22.08
C TRP A 353 -0.50 12.35 -21.83
N LYS A 354 0.10 13.08 -22.79
CA LYS A 354 0.24 14.54 -22.69
C LYS A 354 -1.11 15.28 -22.78
N ALA A 355 -2.04 14.77 -23.59
CA ALA A 355 -3.39 15.35 -23.70
C ALA A 355 -4.17 15.12 -22.40
N ILE A 356 -4.06 13.93 -21.81
CA ILE A 356 -4.66 13.59 -20.52
C ILE A 356 -4.10 14.48 -19.42
N ALA A 357 -2.77 14.62 -19.31
CA ALA A 357 -2.13 15.49 -18.34
C ALA A 357 -2.63 16.94 -18.44
N LYS A 358 -2.66 17.51 -19.66
CA LYS A 358 -3.18 18.86 -19.90
C LYS A 358 -4.67 19.00 -19.57
N HIS A 359 -5.46 17.98 -19.85
CA HIS A 359 -6.88 17.97 -19.50
C HIS A 359 -7.04 17.99 -17.97
N GLN A 360 -6.33 17.13 -17.24
CA GLN A 360 -6.38 17.04 -15.78
C GLN A 360 -5.87 18.31 -15.08
N VAL A 361 -4.86 18.99 -15.64
CA VAL A 361 -4.45 20.32 -15.14
C VAL A 361 -5.62 21.29 -15.14
N LYS A 362 -6.42 21.30 -16.23
CA LYS A 362 -7.53 22.24 -16.37
C LYS A 362 -8.75 21.88 -15.51
N THR A 363 -9.02 20.60 -15.32
CA THR A 363 -10.27 20.11 -14.71
C THR A 363 -10.12 19.63 -13.27
N ALA A 364 -8.92 19.28 -12.84
CA ALA A 364 -8.68 18.63 -11.57
C ALA A 364 -7.59 19.28 -10.71
N PHE A 365 -6.43 19.64 -11.29
CA PHE A 365 -5.26 20.03 -10.53
C PHE A 365 -4.98 21.55 -10.51
N ASN A 366 -5.91 22.35 -10.99
CA ASN A 366 -5.91 23.80 -10.84
C ASN A 366 -7.28 24.28 -10.35
N PRO A 367 -7.75 23.78 -9.21
CA PRO A 367 -9.05 24.11 -8.66
C PRO A 367 -9.15 25.59 -8.28
N SER A 368 -10.36 26.12 -8.28
CA SER A 368 -10.65 27.43 -7.71
C SER A 368 -10.48 27.42 -6.19
N GLU A 369 -10.36 28.58 -5.57
CA GLU A 369 -10.26 28.69 -4.10
C GLU A 369 -11.51 28.12 -3.41
N SER A 370 -12.70 28.30 -4.03
CA SER A 370 -13.96 27.71 -3.55
C SER A 370 -13.93 26.18 -3.58
N ASP A 371 -13.39 25.59 -4.67
CA ASP A 371 -13.30 24.12 -4.80
C ASP A 371 -12.32 23.53 -3.78
N LEU A 372 -11.20 24.22 -3.53
CA LEU A 372 -10.24 23.81 -2.48
C LEU A 372 -10.86 23.84 -1.09
N ARG A 373 -11.67 24.86 -0.79
CA ARG A 373 -12.38 24.95 0.49
C ARG A 373 -13.42 23.85 0.65
N GLU A 374 -14.19 23.58 -0.39
CA GLU A 374 -15.18 22.50 -0.38
C GLU A 374 -14.52 21.12 -0.24
N GLN A 375 -13.40 20.87 -0.93
CA GLN A 375 -12.61 19.65 -0.77
C GLN A 375 -12.04 19.52 0.64
N ALA A 376 -11.47 20.59 1.21
CA ALA A 376 -10.95 20.59 2.58
C ALA A 376 -12.05 20.33 3.61
N GLN A 377 -13.24 20.87 3.39
CA GLN A 377 -14.40 20.65 4.28
C GLN A 377 -14.87 19.19 4.20
N ARG A 378 -14.99 18.60 3.01
CA ARG A 378 -15.35 17.18 2.85
C ARG A 378 -14.34 16.24 3.51
N LEU A 379 -13.06 16.57 3.39
CA LEU A 379 -11.99 15.77 4.01
C LEU A 379 -11.98 15.87 5.53
N SER A 380 -12.23 17.05 6.10
CA SER A 380 -12.35 17.18 7.56
C SER A 380 -13.52 16.36 8.12
N GLN A 381 -14.54 16.11 7.29
CA GLN A 381 -15.66 15.22 7.64
C GLN A 381 -15.29 13.73 7.43
N THR A 382 -14.42 13.42 6.47
CA THR A 382 -14.00 12.05 6.17
C THR A 382 -12.96 11.55 7.17
N TYR A 383 -11.99 12.39 7.48
CA TYR A 383 -10.97 12.10 8.48
C TYR A 383 -11.42 12.64 9.84
N ASN A 384 -12.08 11.80 10.63
CA ASN A 384 -12.26 12.09 12.05
C ASN A 384 -10.86 12.02 12.71
N LEU A 385 -10.24 13.19 12.90
CA LEU A 385 -8.88 13.32 13.43
C LEU A 385 -8.72 12.64 14.79
N ASP A 386 -9.76 12.64 15.62
CA ASP A 386 -9.75 12.00 16.93
C ASP A 386 -9.69 10.46 16.81
N LEU A 387 -10.31 9.91 15.78
CA LEU A 387 -10.30 8.47 15.51
C LEU A 387 -8.93 8.04 14.93
N LEU A 388 -8.37 8.80 14.03
CA LEU A 388 -7.01 8.57 13.49
C LEU A 388 -5.95 8.63 14.59
N GLU A 389 -6.08 9.55 15.55
CA GLU A 389 -5.18 9.61 16.71
C GLU A 389 -5.30 8.39 17.62
N SER A 390 -6.50 7.81 17.76
CA SER A 390 -6.70 6.60 18.55
C SER A 390 -6.06 5.33 17.93
N LEU A 391 -5.85 5.36 16.61
CA LEU A 391 -5.22 4.26 15.85
C LEU A 391 -3.69 4.38 15.77
N ILE A 392 -3.12 5.56 16.11
CA ILE A 392 -1.67 5.79 16.13
C ILE A 392 -1.16 5.50 17.55
N PRO A 393 -0.37 4.44 17.77
CA PRO A 393 0.14 4.11 19.10
C PRO A 393 1.23 5.08 19.61
N GLU A 394 1.59 6.10 18.84
CA GLU A 394 2.60 7.08 19.20
C GLU A 394 2.02 8.33 19.83
N LYS A 395 2.70 8.81 20.88
CA LYS A 395 2.42 10.12 21.42
C LYS A 395 2.64 11.20 20.36
N PRO A 396 1.73 12.18 20.24
CA PRO A 396 1.83 13.23 19.24
C PRO A 396 3.14 14.01 19.36
N LYS A 397 3.66 14.46 18.23
CA LYS A 397 4.92 15.23 18.17
C LYS A 397 4.63 16.73 18.06
N CYS A 398 5.47 17.52 18.68
CA CYS A 398 5.40 18.98 18.62
C CYS A 398 5.70 19.48 17.21
N GLY A 399 4.75 20.22 16.60
CA GLY A 399 4.89 20.81 15.27
C GLY A 399 6.01 21.84 15.11
N SER A 400 6.64 22.27 16.23
CA SER A 400 7.77 23.21 16.22
C SER A 400 9.13 22.53 16.39
N CYS A 401 9.26 21.56 17.30
CA CYS A 401 10.55 20.97 17.66
C CYS A 401 10.64 19.44 17.52
N GLY A 402 9.53 18.76 17.16
CA GLY A 402 9.49 17.31 16.97
C GLY A 402 9.53 16.46 18.26
N ALA A 403 9.63 17.08 19.46
CA ALA A 403 9.59 16.37 20.73
C ALA A 403 8.16 15.87 21.05
N GLU A 404 8.01 14.93 22.00
CA GLU A 404 6.70 14.52 22.49
C GLU A 404 5.85 15.74 22.88
N ALA A 405 4.60 15.79 22.45
CA ALA A 405 3.69 16.88 22.68
C ALA A 405 2.52 16.45 23.57
N THR A 406 2.14 17.34 24.49
CA THR A 406 1.06 17.08 25.44
C THR A 406 -0.07 18.10 25.36
N LYS A 407 0.08 19.15 24.54
CA LYS A 407 -0.88 20.25 24.44
C LYS A 407 -1.30 20.47 23.00
N ARG A 408 -2.61 20.51 22.76
CA ARG A 408 -3.19 20.86 21.47
C ARG A 408 -3.41 22.36 21.32
N CYS A 409 -3.44 22.84 20.09
CA CYS A 409 -3.94 24.18 19.78
C CYS A 409 -5.40 24.29 20.22
N SER A 410 -5.70 25.22 21.15
CA SER A 410 -7.05 25.39 21.70
C SER A 410 -8.10 25.86 20.69
N ARG A 411 -7.67 26.40 19.54
CA ARG A 411 -8.57 26.96 18.52
C ARG A 411 -8.98 25.94 17.46
N CYS A 412 -8.02 25.21 16.86
CA CYS A 412 -8.30 24.25 15.78
C CYS A 412 -8.19 22.79 16.20
N GLN A 413 -7.60 22.52 17.36
CA GLN A 413 -7.31 21.19 17.91
C GLN A 413 -6.50 20.23 16.97
N GLY A 414 -6.03 20.72 15.82
CA GLY A 414 -5.34 19.92 14.81
C GLY A 414 -3.81 19.93 14.93
N GLU A 415 -3.22 20.76 15.80
CA GLU A 415 -1.76 20.88 15.94
C GLU A 415 -1.32 20.68 17.39
N TRP A 416 -0.19 19.97 17.59
CA TRP A 416 0.31 19.62 18.91
C TRP A 416 1.60 20.35 19.26
N TYR A 417 1.78 20.69 20.54
CA TYR A 417 2.94 21.39 21.08
C TYR A 417 3.40 20.81 22.41
N CYS A 418 4.72 20.73 22.64
CA CYS A 418 5.28 20.31 23.91
C CYS A 418 5.11 21.42 24.99
N ASN A 419 5.16 22.71 24.59
CA ASN A 419 5.01 23.85 25.46
C ASN A 419 4.48 25.08 24.71
N ARG A 420 4.20 26.15 25.46
CA ARG A 420 3.69 27.42 24.91
C ARG A 420 4.70 28.16 24.03
N GLU A 421 5.99 28.04 24.30
CA GLU A 421 7.04 28.69 23.52
C GLU A 421 7.11 28.12 22.11
N CYS A 422 7.01 26.80 21.98
CA CYS A 422 6.92 26.11 20.69
C CYS A 422 5.66 26.51 19.92
N GLN A 423 4.54 26.67 20.58
CA GLN A 423 3.31 27.15 19.96
C GLN A 423 3.46 28.57 19.42
N VAL A 424 4.02 29.50 20.21
CA VAL A 424 4.25 30.88 19.79
C VAL A 424 5.24 30.95 18.63
N LYS A 425 6.32 30.19 18.68
CA LYS A 425 7.32 30.09 17.60
C LYS A 425 6.73 29.58 16.28
N ASN A 426 5.82 28.60 16.34
CA ASN A 426 5.16 28.05 15.17
C ASN A 426 3.94 28.85 14.70
N TRP A 427 3.44 29.77 15.53
CA TRP A 427 2.21 30.52 15.26
C TRP A 427 2.16 31.23 13.90
N PRO A 428 3.23 31.90 13.40
CA PRO A 428 3.18 32.53 12.09
C PRO A 428 2.92 31.57 10.93
N LYS A 429 3.38 30.32 11.06
CA LYS A 429 3.17 29.24 10.06
C LYS A 429 1.81 28.56 10.24
N HIS A 430 1.41 28.35 11.50
CA HIS A 430 0.19 27.63 11.85
C HIS A 430 -1.08 28.49 11.69
N LYS A 431 -1.00 29.80 11.89
CA LYS A 431 -2.16 30.71 11.90
C LYS A 431 -3.09 30.58 10.70
N PRO A 432 -2.63 30.55 9.43
CA PRO A 432 -3.53 30.42 8.28
C PRO A 432 -4.30 29.09 8.27
N ALA A 433 -3.61 28.01 8.58
CA ALA A 433 -4.24 26.68 8.68
C ALA A 433 -5.20 26.59 9.88
N CYS A 434 -4.82 27.19 11.01
CA CYS A 434 -5.65 27.25 12.22
C CYS A 434 -6.97 27.96 11.99
N GLU A 435 -6.96 29.08 11.27
CA GLU A 435 -8.17 29.86 10.95
C GLU A 435 -9.12 29.03 10.07
N LEU A 436 -8.61 28.40 9.01
CA LEU A 436 -9.38 27.54 8.12
C LEU A 436 -10.01 26.34 8.86
N MET A 437 -9.23 25.67 9.70
CA MET A 437 -9.71 24.50 10.47
C MET A 437 -10.75 24.90 11.52
N ALA A 438 -10.56 26.01 12.21
CA ALA A 438 -11.50 26.52 13.22
C ALA A 438 -12.84 26.93 12.58
N GLU A 439 -12.82 27.61 11.43
CA GLU A 439 -14.03 27.99 10.69
C GLU A 439 -14.80 26.75 10.20
N ALA A 440 -14.07 25.71 9.73
CA ALA A 440 -14.67 24.46 9.31
C ALA A 440 -15.36 23.74 10.48
N THR A 441 -14.70 23.70 11.65
CA THR A 441 -15.23 23.07 12.86
C THR A 441 -16.46 23.81 13.41
N GLU A 442 -16.44 25.16 13.41
CA GLU A 442 -17.60 25.95 13.82
C GLU A 442 -18.84 25.78 12.91
N LYS A 443 -18.61 25.65 11.60
CA LYS A 443 -19.72 25.36 10.65
C LYS A 443 -20.30 23.97 10.88
N LEU A 444 -19.49 22.96 11.08
CA LEU A 444 -19.92 21.61 11.41
C LEU A 444 -20.74 21.55 12.69
N GLN A 445 -20.30 22.23 13.76
CA GLN A 445 -21.03 22.28 15.00
C GLN A 445 -22.38 23.02 14.87
N LYS A 446 -22.48 24.04 14.03
CA LYS A 446 -23.74 24.73 13.74
C LYS A 446 -24.70 23.87 12.95
N GLU A 447 -24.21 23.10 11.97
CA GLU A 447 -25.04 22.20 11.16
C GLU A 447 -25.54 21.00 11.99
N LEU A 448 -24.72 20.45 12.89
CA LEU A 448 -25.13 19.38 13.81
C LEU A 448 -26.14 19.85 14.87
N ASN A 449 -26.05 21.09 15.35
CA ASN A 449 -27.01 21.66 16.31
C ASN A 449 -28.33 22.15 15.69
N ILE A 450 -28.43 22.23 14.37
CA ILE A 450 -29.69 22.52 13.64
C ILE A 450 -30.46 21.25 13.33
N SER A 451 -29.80 20.08 13.40
CA SER A 451 -30.39 18.75 13.13
C SER A 451 -30.83 18.01 14.39
N ALA A 452 -30.71 18.58 15.58
CA ALA A 452 -31.21 18.11 16.86
C ALA A 452 -32.39 18.99 17.32
#